data_da4f82436aa5269ac8c481a7711aca59
#
_entry.id   da4f82436aa5269ac8c481a7711aca59
#
_cell.length_a   1.000
_cell.length_b   1.000
_cell.length_c   1.000
_cell.angle_alpha   90.00
_cell.angle_beta   90.00
_cell.angle_gamma   90.00
#
_symmetry.space_group_name_H-M   'P 1'
#
loop_
_entity.id
_entity.type
_entity.pdbx_description
1 polymer ?
#
loop_
_entity_poly.entity_id
_entity_poly.type
_entity_poly.pdbx_seq_one_letter_code
_entity_poly.pdbx_strand_id
1 'polypeptide(L)'
;MNADTFVQQRRPAWQRTESLLAAVRRSPHSLTAAELEEFGRLYRAATSDLALAQRDFPQQPVTQYLNQLVGGAHAALYRGEPLRWRRLRAFYARGFPQLYRRLLPYTGAAFLIFLLPALAAFFAVWADASRIYLFE
;
A
#
# COMPACT_ATOMS: atom_id res chain seq x y z
N MET A 1 -32.56 -23.45 1.39
CA MET A 1 -32.83 -22.39 0.37
C MET A 1 -32.49 -22.98 -0.98
N ASN A 2 -33.36 -22.87 -1.98
CA ASN A 2 -33.07 -23.44 -3.30
C ASN A 2 -32.08 -22.52 -4.05
N ALA A 3 -31.16 -23.10 -4.84
CA ALA A 3 -30.15 -22.33 -5.59
C ALA A 3 -30.79 -21.30 -6.54
N ASP A 4 -31.91 -21.65 -7.19
CA ASP A 4 -32.61 -20.74 -8.09
C ASP A 4 -33.17 -19.50 -7.37
N THR A 5 -33.75 -19.69 -6.19
CA THR A 5 -34.26 -18.59 -5.37
C THR A 5 -33.13 -17.67 -4.89
N PHE A 6 -31.99 -18.24 -4.51
CA PHE A 6 -30.78 -17.49 -4.12
C PHE A 6 -30.29 -16.63 -5.28
N VAL A 7 -30.17 -17.22 -6.48
CA VAL A 7 -29.73 -16.52 -7.69
C VAL A 7 -30.70 -15.39 -8.05
N GLN A 8 -32.02 -15.65 -8.08
CA GLN A 8 -33.00 -14.62 -8.45
C GLN A 8 -32.98 -13.41 -7.53
N GLN A 9 -32.84 -13.61 -6.23
CA GLN A 9 -32.81 -12.51 -5.25
C GLN A 9 -31.53 -11.67 -5.34
N ARG A 10 -30.39 -12.27 -5.68
CA ARG A 10 -29.08 -11.61 -5.64
C ARG A 10 -28.58 -11.13 -7.00
N ARG A 11 -29.15 -11.66 -8.08
CA ARG A 11 -28.78 -11.37 -9.46
C ARG A 11 -28.69 -9.86 -9.79
N PRO A 12 -29.63 -8.99 -9.36
CA PRO A 12 -29.52 -7.56 -9.66
C PRO A 12 -28.26 -6.91 -9.06
N ALA A 13 -27.89 -7.29 -7.85
CA ALA A 13 -26.66 -6.78 -7.20
C ALA A 13 -25.40 -7.26 -7.92
N TRP A 14 -25.37 -8.52 -8.38
CA TRP A 14 -24.25 -9.06 -9.13
C TRP A 14 -24.09 -8.39 -10.50
N GLN A 15 -25.20 -8.17 -11.22
CA GLN A 15 -25.18 -7.45 -12.50
C GLN A 15 -24.68 -6.00 -12.34
N ARG A 16 -25.08 -5.34 -11.27
CA ARG A 16 -24.56 -4.00 -10.95
C ARG A 16 -23.07 -4.03 -10.65
N THR A 17 -22.60 -5.04 -9.91
CA THR A 17 -21.16 -5.25 -9.66
C THR A 17 -20.39 -5.47 -10.97
N GLU A 18 -20.91 -6.26 -11.90
CA GLU A 18 -20.30 -6.48 -13.21
C GLU A 18 -20.22 -5.19 -14.03
N SER A 19 -21.28 -4.38 -14.04
CA SER A 19 -21.30 -3.13 -14.78
C SER A 19 -20.24 -2.13 -14.27
N LEU A 20 -20.11 -2.01 -12.94
CA LEU A 20 -19.08 -1.18 -12.32
C LEU A 20 -17.67 -1.73 -12.53
N LEU A 21 -17.50 -3.06 -12.47
CA LEU A 21 -16.25 -3.73 -12.78
C LEU A 21 -15.82 -3.48 -14.24
N ALA A 22 -16.75 -3.55 -15.17
CA ALA A 22 -16.48 -3.27 -16.59
C ALA A 22 -16.08 -1.80 -16.82
N ALA A 23 -16.69 -0.86 -16.07
CA ALA A 23 -16.31 0.55 -16.11
C ALA A 23 -14.87 0.77 -15.60
N VAL A 24 -14.52 0.19 -14.44
CA VAL A 24 -13.15 0.27 -13.88
C VAL A 24 -12.12 -0.35 -14.80
N ARG A 25 -12.43 -1.47 -15.46
CA ARG A 25 -11.52 -2.12 -16.42
C ARG A 25 -11.25 -1.28 -17.65
N ARG A 26 -12.23 -0.51 -18.14
CA ARG A 26 -12.06 0.41 -19.26
C ARG A 26 -11.24 1.64 -18.89
N SER A 27 -11.52 2.22 -17.74
CA SER A 27 -10.78 3.38 -17.22
C SER A 27 -10.79 3.38 -15.69
N PRO A 28 -9.64 3.28 -15.04
CA PRO A 28 -9.55 3.28 -13.56
C PRO A 28 -10.08 4.56 -12.90
N HIS A 29 -10.26 5.63 -13.67
CA HIS A 29 -10.75 6.93 -13.19
C HIS A 29 -12.19 7.24 -13.65
N SER A 30 -12.90 6.26 -14.21
CA SER A 30 -14.25 6.47 -14.75
C SER A 30 -15.33 6.50 -13.69
N LEU A 31 -15.07 5.97 -12.50
CA LEU A 31 -16.03 5.97 -11.40
C LEU A 31 -15.96 7.24 -10.59
N THR A 32 -17.14 7.78 -10.26
CA THR A 32 -17.29 8.81 -9.24
C THR A 32 -16.99 8.26 -7.84
N ALA A 33 -16.77 9.12 -6.87
CA ALA A 33 -16.55 8.70 -5.48
C ALA A 33 -17.73 7.88 -4.92
N ALA A 34 -18.96 8.24 -5.27
CA ALA A 34 -20.17 7.53 -4.88
C ALA A 34 -20.24 6.13 -5.52
N GLU A 35 -19.91 6.01 -6.81
CA GLU A 35 -19.88 4.72 -7.50
C GLU A 35 -18.74 3.80 -6.99
N LEU A 36 -17.62 4.37 -6.58
CA LEU A 36 -16.53 3.62 -5.97
C LEU A 36 -16.93 3.07 -4.59
N GLU A 37 -17.65 3.87 -3.79
CA GLU A 37 -18.20 3.43 -2.51
C GLU A 37 -19.27 2.34 -2.71
N GLU A 38 -20.17 2.52 -3.69
CA GLU A 38 -21.17 1.52 -4.09
C GLU A 38 -20.48 0.21 -4.50
N PHE A 39 -19.44 0.30 -5.34
CA PHE A 39 -18.68 -0.86 -5.80
C PHE A 39 -18.03 -1.62 -4.63
N GLY A 40 -17.43 -0.89 -3.66
CA GLY A 40 -16.87 -1.50 -2.46
C GLY A 40 -17.91 -2.20 -1.58
N ARG A 41 -19.12 -1.64 -1.47
CA ARG A 41 -20.23 -2.25 -0.74
C ARG A 41 -20.75 -3.51 -1.44
N LEU A 42 -20.94 -3.44 -2.76
CA LEU A 42 -21.38 -4.58 -3.58
C LEU A 42 -20.34 -5.70 -3.61
N TYR A 43 -19.07 -5.37 -3.66
CA TYR A 43 -17.99 -6.36 -3.56
C TYR A 43 -18.04 -7.14 -2.23
N ARG A 44 -18.25 -6.47 -1.10
CA ARG A 44 -18.40 -7.14 0.19
C ARG A 44 -19.63 -8.06 0.22
N ALA A 45 -20.75 -7.60 -0.34
CA ALA A 45 -21.96 -8.43 -0.46
C ALA A 45 -21.71 -9.65 -1.35
N ALA A 46 -21.09 -9.50 -2.52
CA ALA A 46 -20.75 -10.60 -3.41
C ALA A 46 -19.77 -11.60 -2.76
N THR A 47 -18.83 -11.14 -1.95
CA THR A 47 -17.92 -12.01 -1.19
C THR A 47 -18.68 -12.85 -0.16
N SER A 48 -19.65 -12.27 0.54
CA SER A 48 -20.52 -12.98 1.47
C SER A 48 -21.40 -14.01 0.73
N ASP A 49 -21.95 -13.63 -0.43
CA ASP A 49 -22.75 -14.52 -1.28
C ASP A 49 -21.90 -15.69 -1.80
N LEU A 50 -20.63 -15.44 -2.16
CA LEU A 50 -19.71 -16.51 -2.56
C LEU A 50 -19.45 -17.51 -1.42
N ALA A 51 -19.25 -17.04 -0.20
CA ALA A 51 -19.06 -17.91 0.96
C ALA A 51 -20.30 -18.79 1.21
N LEU A 52 -21.50 -18.22 1.07
CA LEU A 52 -22.77 -18.98 1.16
C LEU A 52 -22.88 -20.00 0.03
N ALA A 53 -22.57 -19.60 -1.21
CA ALA A 53 -22.64 -20.48 -2.37
C ALA A 53 -21.63 -21.65 -2.26
N GLN A 54 -20.43 -21.40 -1.77
CA GLN A 54 -19.43 -22.45 -1.54
C GLN A 54 -19.85 -23.45 -0.47
N ARG A 55 -20.56 -23.00 0.55
CA ARG A 55 -21.08 -23.87 1.61
C ARG A 55 -22.27 -24.68 1.16
N ASP A 56 -23.26 -24.04 0.52
CA ASP A 56 -24.56 -24.63 0.27
C ASP A 56 -24.70 -25.24 -1.15
N PHE A 57 -23.89 -24.75 -2.11
CA PHE A 57 -23.96 -25.11 -3.54
C PHE A 57 -22.57 -25.29 -4.19
N PRO A 58 -21.64 -26.07 -3.61
CA PRO A 58 -20.24 -26.11 -4.02
C PRO A 58 -20.03 -26.55 -5.49
N GLN A 59 -20.91 -27.38 -6.03
CA GLN A 59 -20.81 -27.91 -7.39
C GLN A 59 -21.72 -27.16 -8.40
N GLN A 60 -22.37 -26.09 -7.99
CA GLN A 60 -23.28 -25.36 -8.85
C GLN A 60 -22.58 -24.28 -9.68
N PRO A 61 -23.06 -23.98 -10.90
CA PRO A 61 -22.48 -22.94 -11.75
C PRO A 61 -22.41 -21.55 -11.09
N VAL A 62 -23.35 -21.25 -10.18
CA VAL A 62 -23.39 -19.98 -9.43
C VAL A 62 -22.13 -19.77 -8.59
N THR A 63 -21.56 -20.82 -8.04
CA THR A 63 -20.33 -20.73 -7.24
C THR A 63 -19.14 -20.36 -8.11
N GLN A 64 -19.02 -20.93 -9.31
CA GLN A 64 -17.97 -20.56 -10.27
C GLN A 64 -18.15 -19.12 -10.76
N TYR A 65 -19.38 -18.72 -11.08
CA TYR A 65 -19.71 -17.36 -11.48
C TYR A 65 -19.30 -16.33 -10.41
N LEU A 66 -19.71 -16.55 -9.16
CA LEU A 66 -19.37 -15.67 -8.04
C LEU A 66 -17.86 -15.63 -7.77
N ASN A 67 -17.17 -16.75 -7.90
CA ASN A 67 -15.72 -16.82 -7.75
C ASN A 67 -15.00 -15.95 -8.80
N GLN A 68 -15.46 -15.98 -10.06
CA GLN A 68 -14.93 -15.12 -11.12
C GLN A 68 -15.25 -13.63 -10.89
N LEU A 69 -16.50 -13.35 -10.48
CA LEU A 69 -16.94 -11.97 -10.21
C LEU A 69 -16.15 -11.35 -9.06
N VAL A 70 -16.08 -12.05 -7.92
CA VAL A 70 -15.33 -11.58 -6.73
C VAL A 70 -13.84 -11.47 -7.02
N GLY A 71 -13.24 -12.45 -7.71
CA GLY A 71 -11.85 -12.39 -8.12
C GLY A 71 -11.54 -11.22 -9.06
N GLY A 72 -12.44 -10.96 -10.02
CA GLY A 72 -12.35 -9.81 -10.91
C GLY A 72 -12.48 -8.47 -10.20
N ALA A 73 -13.45 -8.36 -9.29
CA ALA A 73 -13.67 -7.15 -8.49
C ALA A 73 -12.51 -6.90 -7.51
N HIS A 74 -12.00 -7.95 -6.87
CA HIS A 74 -10.81 -7.87 -6.03
C HIS A 74 -9.61 -7.33 -6.81
N ALA A 75 -9.30 -7.93 -7.95
CA ALA A 75 -8.21 -7.48 -8.81
C ALA A 75 -8.38 -6.03 -9.27
N ALA A 76 -9.61 -5.56 -9.52
CA ALA A 76 -9.88 -4.18 -9.92
C ALA A 76 -9.70 -3.19 -8.78
N LEU A 77 -10.22 -3.52 -7.58
CA LEU A 77 -10.08 -2.67 -6.39
C LEU A 77 -8.61 -2.55 -5.93
N TYR A 78 -7.85 -3.62 -6.04
CA TYR A 78 -6.44 -3.64 -5.61
C TYR A 78 -5.43 -3.31 -6.71
N ARG A 79 -5.82 -3.33 -8.00
CA ARG A 79 -5.00 -2.79 -9.10
C ARG A 79 -4.90 -1.26 -9.10
N GLY A 80 -5.63 -0.56 -8.26
CA GLY A 80 -5.63 0.88 -8.11
C GLY A 80 -4.34 1.47 -7.54
N GLU A 81 -3.15 0.84 -7.73
CA GLU A 81 -1.89 1.35 -7.22
C GLU A 81 -0.71 1.48 -8.20
N PRO A 82 -0.86 2.14 -9.35
CA PRO A 82 0.29 2.84 -9.91
C PRO A 82 0.53 4.18 -9.18
N LEU A 83 -0.45 4.66 -8.38
CA LEU A 83 -0.32 5.91 -7.61
C LEU A 83 0.68 5.83 -6.45
N ARG A 84 0.92 4.65 -5.89
CA ARG A 84 1.86 4.48 -4.77
C ARG A 84 3.29 4.80 -5.17
N TRP A 85 3.76 4.30 -6.30
CA TRP A 85 5.10 4.60 -6.79
C TRP A 85 5.29 6.07 -7.18
N ARG A 86 4.28 6.71 -7.79
CA ARG A 86 4.33 8.16 -8.08
C ARG A 86 4.28 9.00 -6.81
N ARG A 87 3.47 8.64 -5.82
CA ARG A 87 3.44 9.32 -4.50
C ARG A 87 4.71 9.07 -3.71
N LEU A 88 5.22 7.83 -3.70
CA LEU A 88 6.50 7.49 -3.09
C LEU A 88 7.64 8.28 -3.75
N ARG A 89 7.71 8.30 -5.08
CA ARG A 89 8.72 9.06 -5.83
C ARG A 89 8.59 10.56 -5.63
N ALA A 90 7.38 11.10 -5.57
CA ALA A 90 7.15 12.52 -5.25
C ALA A 90 7.51 12.85 -3.80
N PHE A 91 7.25 11.96 -2.86
CA PHE A 91 7.67 12.07 -1.46
C PHE A 91 9.20 12.05 -1.34
N TYR A 92 9.88 11.09 -1.97
CA TYR A 92 11.35 11.04 -1.98
C TYR A 92 11.99 12.21 -2.73
N ALA A 93 11.37 12.68 -3.82
CA ALA A 93 11.93 13.77 -4.62
C ALA A 93 11.73 15.16 -3.98
N ARG A 94 10.65 15.37 -3.20
CA ARG A 94 10.29 16.69 -2.66
C ARG A 94 10.18 16.73 -1.15
N GLY A 95 9.61 15.69 -0.53
CA GLY A 95 9.39 15.65 0.92
C GLY A 95 10.68 15.30 1.70
N PHE A 96 11.42 14.33 1.23
CA PHE A 96 12.65 13.87 1.88
C PHE A 96 13.74 14.95 1.96
N PRO A 97 14.09 15.68 0.87
CA PRO A 97 15.10 16.72 0.96
C PRO A 97 14.68 17.92 1.84
N GLN A 98 13.38 18.23 1.93
CA GLN A 98 12.89 19.27 2.85
C GLN A 98 13.02 18.85 4.31
N LEU A 99 12.69 17.60 4.63
CA LEU A 99 12.85 17.05 5.98
C LEU A 99 14.32 16.95 6.37
N TYR A 100 15.16 16.50 5.46
CA TYR A 100 16.60 16.40 5.66
C TYR A 100 17.25 17.77 5.93
N ARG A 101 16.88 18.80 5.15
CA ARG A 101 17.37 20.18 5.36
C ARG A 101 16.94 20.75 6.70
N ARG A 102 15.77 20.35 7.22
CA ARG A 102 15.29 20.80 8.54
C ARG A 102 16.00 20.08 9.69
N LEU A 103 16.47 18.86 9.47
CA LEU A 103 17.22 18.07 10.46
C LEU A 103 18.73 18.29 10.39
N LEU A 104 19.23 18.87 9.29
CA LEU A 104 20.67 19.12 9.07
C LEU A 104 21.36 19.85 10.24
N PRO A 105 20.79 20.95 10.81
CA PRO A 105 21.44 21.65 11.93
C PRO A 105 21.56 20.77 13.18
N TYR A 106 20.57 19.92 13.45
CA TYR A 106 20.61 19.01 14.61
C TYR A 106 21.61 17.87 14.40
N THR A 107 21.64 17.31 13.19
CA THR A 107 22.60 16.27 12.81
C THR A 107 24.02 16.83 12.79
N GLY A 108 24.20 18.05 12.31
CA GLY A 108 25.49 18.76 12.34
C GLY A 108 26.00 19.04 13.77
N ALA A 109 25.10 19.48 14.65
CA ALA A 109 25.43 19.69 16.06
C ALA A 109 25.85 18.38 16.76
N ALA A 110 25.09 17.30 16.54
CA ALA A 110 25.42 15.97 17.08
C ALA A 110 26.77 15.46 16.55
N PHE A 111 27.05 15.66 15.26
CA PHE A 111 28.32 15.30 14.66
C PHE A 111 29.48 16.07 15.24
N LEU A 112 29.36 17.39 15.47
CA LEU A 112 30.37 18.21 16.10
C LEU A 112 30.66 17.80 17.54
N ILE A 113 29.62 17.49 18.34
CA ILE A 113 29.78 17.01 19.72
C ILE A 113 30.57 15.69 19.75
N PHE A 114 30.43 14.86 18.74
CA PHE A 114 31.18 13.60 18.67
C PHE A 114 32.59 13.77 18.09
N LEU A 115 32.73 14.64 17.10
CA LEU A 115 33.99 14.86 16.39
C LEU A 115 35.04 15.59 17.26
N LEU A 116 34.61 16.60 18.03
CA LEU A 116 35.53 17.41 18.85
C LEU A 116 36.32 16.59 19.88
N PRO A 117 35.66 15.74 20.73
CA PRO A 117 36.44 14.92 21.68
C PRO A 117 37.22 13.82 20.97
N ALA A 118 36.77 13.30 19.83
CA ALA A 118 37.53 12.32 19.05
C ALA A 118 38.85 12.93 18.51
N LEU A 119 38.79 14.15 17.97
CA LEU A 119 39.96 14.89 17.52
C LEU A 119 40.90 15.26 18.68
N ALA A 120 40.35 15.69 19.81
CA ALA A 120 41.13 16.00 21.00
C ALA A 120 41.89 14.76 21.51
N ALA A 121 41.23 13.62 21.58
CA ALA A 121 41.85 12.35 21.96
C ALA A 121 42.93 11.92 20.94
N PHE A 122 42.67 12.06 19.64
CA PHE A 122 43.65 11.75 18.60
C PHE A 122 44.92 12.61 18.72
N PHE A 123 44.77 13.94 18.88
CA PHE A 123 45.89 14.82 19.03
C PHE A 123 46.67 14.61 20.35
N ALA A 124 45.95 14.27 21.45
CA ALA A 124 46.61 13.93 22.70
C ALA A 124 47.51 12.70 22.58
N VAL A 125 47.00 11.64 21.95
CA VAL A 125 47.76 10.39 21.69
C VAL A 125 48.94 10.68 20.75
N TRP A 126 48.69 11.46 19.69
CA TRP A 126 49.77 11.78 18.74
C TRP A 126 50.88 12.65 19.36
N ALA A 127 50.54 13.63 20.19
CA ALA A 127 51.52 14.47 20.91
C ALA A 127 52.33 13.64 21.93
N ASP A 128 51.70 12.66 22.57
CA ASP A 128 52.37 11.78 23.53
C ASP A 128 53.30 10.76 22.81
N ALA A 129 52.89 10.23 21.68
CA ALA A 129 53.74 9.39 20.84
C ALA A 129 54.99 10.15 20.32
N SER A 130 54.86 11.41 20.01
CA SER A 130 56.01 12.26 19.58
C SER A 130 57.02 12.51 20.70
N ARG A 131 56.62 12.42 21.96
CA ARG A 131 57.54 12.57 23.11
C ARG A 131 58.36 11.31 23.37
N ILE A 132 57.85 10.14 23.04
CA ILE A 132 58.56 8.86 23.23
C ILE A 132 59.78 8.77 22.32
N TYR A 133 59.75 9.34 21.12
CA TYR A 133 60.87 9.36 20.18
C TYR A 133 61.93 10.43 20.46
N LEU A 134 61.75 11.31 21.46
CA LEU A 134 62.69 12.36 21.80
C LEU A 134 63.64 11.94 22.93
N PHE A 135 63.49 10.75 23.53
CA PHE A 135 64.29 10.27 24.67
C PHE A 135 65.15 9.03 24.32
N GLU A 136 65.27 8.67 23.03
CA GLU A 136 66.31 7.78 22.54
C GLU A 136 67.43 8.59 21.83
#